data_3a8467ea9d9b47b5ac23705ecd0200c8
#
_entry.id   3a8467ea9d9b47b5ac23705ecd0200c8
#
_cell.length_a   1.000
_cell.length_b   1.000
_cell.length_c   1.000
_cell.angle_alpha   90.00
_cell.angle_beta   90.00
_cell.angle_gamma   90.00
#
_symmetry.space_group_name_H-M   'P 1'
#
loop_
_entity.id
_entity.type
_entity.pdbx_description
1 polymer ?
#
loop_
_entity_poly.entity_id
_entity_poly.type
_entity_poly.pdbx_seq_one_letter_code
_entity_poly.pdbx_strand_id
1 'polypeptide(L)'
;MSYDDPFHAPHEPFGTGEYGELSHSGLGIASCIIGGLAGLIEVAIVTIAGMIEVSAPGGMDENSPEAIMIGLGLFAGLGIAMLGIGLGIGGLIQRRKKLFAVFGILISLFVTCGVAGLFVLGLMAE
;
A
#
# COMPACT_ATOMS: atom_id res chain seq x y z
N MET A 1 17.66 -61.49 -32.36
CA MET A 1 18.16 -60.85 -31.10
C MET A 1 18.02 -59.38 -31.24
N SER A 2 16.98 -58.83 -30.65
CA SER A 2 16.77 -57.38 -30.60
C SER A 2 17.68 -56.81 -29.53
N TYR A 3 18.64 -56.01 -29.92
CA TYR A 3 19.52 -55.28 -29.01
C TYR A 3 18.73 -54.08 -28.54
N ASP A 4 18.07 -54.19 -27.40
CA ASP A 4 17.48 -53.06 -26.71
C ASP A 4 18.64 -52.17 -26.24
N ASP A 5 18.86 -51.08 -26.96
CA ASP A 5 19.85 -50.06 -26.61
C ASP A 5 19.38 -49.33 -25.34
N PRO A 6 20.04 -49.52 -24.19
CA PRO A 6 19.63 -48.94 -22.92
C PRO A 6 19.85 -47.41 -22.85
N PHE A 7 20.37 -46.82 -23.91
CA PHE A 7 20.68 -45.38 -24.00
C PHE A 7 19.65 -44.56 -24.78
N HIS A 8 18.58 -45.17 -25.28
CA HIS A 8 17.43 -44.40 -25.74
C HIS A 8 16.59 -43.98 -24.54
N ALA A 9 17.18 -43.19 -23.65
CA ALA A 9 16.39 -42.32 -22.83
C ALA A 9 15.58 -41.42 -23.79
N PRO A 10 14.24 -41.36 -23.69
CA PRO A 10 13.51 -40.41 -24.47
C PRO A 10 14.15 -39.06 -24.18
N HIS A 11 14.76 -38.44 -25.23
CA HIS A 11 15.07 -37.03 -25.18
C HIS A 11 13.72 -36.34 -24.96
N GLU A 12 13.41 -36.09 -23.70
CA GLU A 12 12.41 -35.09 -23.40
C GLU A 12 12.88 -33.87 -24.19
N PRO A 13 12.11 -33.40 -25.18
CA PRO A 13 12.45 -32.15 -25.83
C PRO A 13 12.62 -31.19 -24.67
N PHE A 14 13.83 -30.65 -24.54
CA PHE A 14 14.13 -29.60 -23.57
C PHE A 14 12.86 -28.83 -23.37
N GLY A 15 12.23 -29.07 -22.21
CA GLY A 15 10.96 -28.47 -21.92
C GLY A 15 11.14 -27.02 -22.28
N THR A 16 10.38 -26.61 -23.27
CA THR A 16 10.15 -25.19 -23.47
C THR A 16 9.80 -24.74 -22.08
N GLY A 17 10.85 -24.20 -21.39
CA GLY A 17 10.65 -23.74 -20.04
C GLY A 17 9.39 -22.93 -20.12
N GLU A 18 8.31 -23.47 -19.55
CA GLU A 18 7.22 -22.66 -19.17
C GLU A 18 7.91 -21.53 -18.41
N TYR A 19 8.17 -20.45 -19.14
CA TYR A 19 8.31 -19.16 -18.50
C TYR A 19 6.98 -18.95 -17.84
N GLY A 20 6.81 -19.66 -16.72
CA GLY A 20 5.65 -19.57 -15.90
C GLY A 20 5.50 -18.09 -15.67
N GLU A 21 4.45 -17.52 -16.25
CA GLU A 21 4.13 -16.11 -16.09
C GLU A 21 4.31 -15.84 -14.62
N LEU A 22 5.36 -15.07 -14.27
CA LEU A 22 5.67 -14.78 -12.88
C LEU A 22 4.41 -14.15 -12.30
N SER A 23 3.59 -14.97 -11.69
CA SER A 23 2.34 -14.57 -11.08
C SER A 23 2.64 -13.39 -10.17
N HIS A 24 1.82 -12.35 -10.26
CA HIS A 24 1.96 -11.16 -9.43
C HIS A 24 1.93 -11.57 -7.96
N SER A 25 2.76 -10.94 -7.14
CA SER A 25 2.75 -11.16 -5.70
C SER A 25 1.39 -10.75 -5.13
N GLY A 26 0.66 -11.68 -4.54
CA GLY A 26 -0.63 -11.38 -3.88
C GLY A 26 -0.48 -10.35 -2.77
N LEU A 27 0.63 -10.38 -2.03
CA LEU A 27 0.96 -9.39 -1.01
C LEU A 27 1.21 -8.00 -1.61
N GLY A 28 1.86 -7.93 -2.77
CA GLY A 28 2.07 -6.66 -3.48
C GLY A 28 0.77 -6.03 -3.97
N ILE A 29 -0.16 -6.84 -4.49
CA ILE A 29 -1.49 -6.37 -4.90
C ILE A 29 -2.29 -5.91 -3.68
N ALA A 30 -2.29 -6.69 -2.60
CA ALA A 30 -2.97 -6.32 -1.35
C ALA A 30 -2.42 -5.00 -0.78
N SER A 31 -1.10 -4.82 -0.75
CA SER A 31 -0.46 -3.56 -0.34
C SER A 31 -0.92 -2.37 -1.18
N CYS A 32 -0.98 -2.53 -2.49
CA CYS A 32 -1.42 -1.47 -3.41
C CYS A 32 -2.89 -1.09 -3.18
N ILE A 33 -3.76 -2.08 -2.99
CA ILE A 33 -5.19 -1.84 -2.72
C ILE A 33 -5.38 -1.17 -1.36
N ILE A 34 -4.76 -1.71 -0.30
CA ILE A 34 -4.88 -1.18 1.07
C ILE A 34 -4.30 0.23 1.14
N GLY A 35 -3.09 0.44 0.59
CA GLY A 35 -2.47 1.76 0.55
C GLY A 35 -3.25 2.78 -0.26
N GLY A 36 -3.81 2.37 -1.40
CA GLY A 36 -4.67 3.22 -2.24
C GLY A 36 -5.97 3.62 -1.54
N LEU A 37 -6.66 2.66 -0.91
CA LEU A 37 -7.88 2.93 -0.14
C LEU A 37 -7.60 3.83 1.07
N ALA A 38 -6.54 3.55 1.83
CA ALA A 38 -6.12 4.38 2.95
C ALA A 38 -5.86 5.83 2.49
N GLY A 39 -5.10 6.00 1.40
CA GLY A 39 -4.81 7.33 0.85
C GLY A 39 -6.06 8.09 0.43
N LEU A 40 -7.02 7.43 -0.24
CA LEU A 40 -8.29 8.05 -0.62
C LEU A 40 -9.11 8.49 0.60
N ILE A 41 -9.20 7.64 1.61
CA ILE A 41 -9.91 7.95 2.85
C ILE A 41 -9.25 9.14 3.56
N GLU A 42 -7.93 9.15 3.68
CA GLU A 42 -7.21 10.25 4.32
C GLU A 42 -7.37 11.57 3.57
N VAL A 43 -7.27 11.56 2.24
CA VAL A 43 -7.53 12.78 1.44
C VAL A 43 -8.94 13.30 1.67
N ALA A 44 -9.94 12.41 1.75
CA ALA A 44 -11.31 12.80 2.04
C ALA A 44 -11.43 13.41 3.44
N ILE A 45 -10.83 12.80 4.47
CA ILE A 45 -10.85 13.30 5.86
C ILE A 45 -10.19 14.68 5.93
N VAL A 46 -9.00 14.85 5.35
CA VAL A 46 -8.28 16.13 5.34
C VAL A 46 -9.06 17.21 4.61
N THR A 47 -9.71 16.86 3.49
CA THR A 47 -10.55 17.80 2.74
C THR A 47 -11.75 18.24 3.58
N ILE A 48 -12.44 17.33 4.23
CA ILE A 48 -13.58 17.63 5.11
C ILE A 48 -13.12 18.49 6.30
N ALA A 49 -12.01 18.13 6.94
CA ALA A 49 -11.44 18.89 8.05
C ALA A 49 -11.13 20.34 7.63
N GLY A 50 -10.48 20.52 6.49
CA GLY A 50 -10.18 21.86 5.95
C GLY A 50 -11.42 22.67 5.61
N MET A 51 -12.47 22.02 5.08
CA MET A 51 -13.74 22.69 4.81
C MET A 51 -14.43 23.16 6.10
N ILE A 52 -14.41 22.36 7.16
CA ILE A 52 -14.97 22.72 8.46
C ILE A 52 -14.19 23.89 9.06
N GLU A 53 -12.86 23.81 9.05
CA GLU A 53 -11.97 24.83 9.58
C GLU A 53 -12.22 26.19 8.93
N VAL A 54 -12.32 26.23 7.61
CA VAL A 54 -12.59 27.49 6.88
C VAL A 54 -14.00 28.02 7.08
N SER A 55 -14.97 27.12 7.34
CA SER A 55 -16.38 27.49 7.48
C SER A 55 -16.77 27.91 8.90
N ALA A 56 -15.98 27.55 9.90
CA ALA A 56 -16.26 27.85 11.30
C ALA A 56 -15.64 29.21 11.68
N PRO A 57 -16.42 30.18 12.18
CA PRO A 57 -15.86 31.44 12.71
C PRO A 57 -14.99 31.15 13.93
N GLY A 58 -13.69 31.31 13.80
CA GLY A 58 -12.71 31.04 14.86
C GLY A 58 -12.09 29.65 14.82
N GLY A 59 -12.29 28.92 13.72
CA GLY A 59 -11.73 27.57 13.52
C GLY A 59 -12.55 26.47 14.18
N MET A 60 -12.04 25.24 14.11
CA MET A 60 -12.68 24.06 14.70
C MET A 60 -12.34 23.97 16.19
N ASP A 61 -13.34 23.80 17.05
CA ASP A 61 -13.09 23.54 18.47
C ASP A 61 -12.46 22.16 18.63
N GLU A 62 -11.27 22.12 19.22
CA GLU A 62 -10.49 20.89 19.43
C GLU A 62 -11.23 19.83 20.25
N ASN A 63 -12.14 20.23 21.12
CA ASN A 63 -12.94 19.33 21.94
C ASN A 63 -14.28 18.96 21.29
N SER A 64 -14.53 19.42 20.07
CA SER A 64 -15.75 19.07 19.34
C SER A 64 -15.74 17.58 18.95
N PRO A 65 -16.91 16.93 18.91
CA PRO A 65 -17.02 15.54 18.45
C PRO A 65 -16.46 15.37 17.04
N GLU A 66 -16.59 16.38 16.19
CA GLU A 66 -16.09 16.40 14.82
C GLU A 66 -14.57 16.36 14.80
N ALA A 67 -13.90 17.17 15.61
CA ALA A 67 -12.43 17.19 15.72
C ALA A 67 -11.90 15.84 16.23
N ILE A 68 -12.55 15.25 17.22
CA ILE A 68 -12.19 13.93 17.76
C ILE A 68 -12.33 12.85 16.68
N MET A 69 -13.43 12.85 15.93
CA MET A 69 -13.67 11.88 14.87
C MET A 69 -12.65 12.01 13.73
N ILE A 70 -12.30 13.24 13.33
CA ILE A 70 -11.27 13.51 12.32
C ILE A 70 -9.92 13.01 12.81
N GLY A 71 -9.53 13.35 14.03
CA GLY A 71 -8.27 12.90 14.63
C GLY A 71 -8.17 11.37 14.70
N LEU A 72 -9.25 10.71 15.14
CA LEU A 72 -9.31 9.25 15.20
C LEU A 72 -9.24 8.64 13.79
N GLY A 73 -9.89 9.24 12.80
CA GLY A 73 -9.86 8.81 11.42
C GLY A 73 -8.44 8.89 10.81
N LEU A 74 -7.73 9.99 11.04
CA LEU A 74 -6.35 10.17 10.61
C LEU A 74 -5.40 9.16 11.27
N PHE A 75 -5.59 8.90 12.57
CA PHE A 75 -4.80 7.90 13.29
C PHE A 75 -5.04 6.48 12.77
N ALA A 76 -6.29 6.15 12.48
CA ALA A 76 -6.64 4.85 11.91
C ALA A 76 -6.07 4.71 10.49
N GLY A 77 -6.17 5.74 9.65
CA GLY A 77 -5.60 5.76 8.31
C GLY A 77 -4.08 5.59 8.32
N LEU A 78 -3.39 6.28 9.23
CA LEU A 78 -1.94 6.11 9.43
C LEU A 78 -1.59 4.66 9.80
N GLY A 79 -2.36 4.03 10.68
CA GLY A 79 -2.19 2.61 11.03
C GLY A 79 -2.34 1.69 9.82
N ILE A 80 -3.36 1.93 8.99
CA ILE A 80 -3.60 1.16 7.76
C ILE A 80 -2.46 1.40 6.74
N ALA A 81 -1.97 2.64 6.61
CA ALA A 81 -0.83 2.95 5.74
C ALA A 81 0.45 2.22 6.18
N MET A 82 0.71 2.12 7.47
CA MET A 82 1.84 1.34 8.01
C MET A 82 1.71 -0.16 7.70
N LEU A 83 0.50 -0.73 7.78
CA LEU A 83 0.24 -2.10 7.35
C LEU A 83 0.49 -2.27 5.84
N GLY A 84 0.10 -1.29 5.03
CA GLY A 84 0.39 -1.26 3.59
C GLY A 84 1.89 -1.33 3.29
N ILE A 85 2.70 -0.56 4.02
CA ILE A 85 4.17 -0.60 3.90
C ILE A 85 4.70 -2.00 4.28
N GLY A 86 4.26 -2.55 5.40
CA GLY A 86 4.69 -3.89 5.86
C GLY A 86 4.37 -4.98 4.83
N LEU A 87 3.16 -4.99 4.29
CA LEU A 87 2.74 -5.92 3.23
C LEU A 87 3.54 -5.69 1.93
N GLY A 88 3.85 -4.44 1.60
CA GLY A 88 4.67 -4.10 0.45
C GLY A 88 6.09 -4.63 0.57
N ILE A 89 6.72 -4.50 1.72
CA ILE A 89 8.04 -5.07 2.02
C ILE A 89 7.98 -6.60 1.91
N GLY A 90 6.96 -7.25 2.48
CA GLY A 90 6.73 -8.68 2.34
C GLY A 90 6.59 -9.11 0.87
N GLY A 91 5.90 -8.31 0.06
CA GLY A 91 5.78 -8.51 -1.39
C GLY A 91 7.10 -8.40 -2.14
N LEU A 92 8.03 -7.54 -1.70
CA LEU A 92 9.37 -7.40 -2.30
C LEU A 92 10.28 -8.59 -2.04
N ILE A 93 10.10 -9.28 -0.92
CA ILE A 93 10.89 -10.46 -0.55
C ILE A 93 10.51 -11.66 -1.43
N GLN A 94 9.30 -11.70 -1.94
CA GLN A 94 8.85 -12.78 -2.83
C GLN A 94 9.56 -12.69 -4.19
N ARG A 95 9.95 -13.86 -4.74
CA ARG A 95 10.57 -13.99 -6.08
C ARG A 95 9.52 -13.84 -7.21
N ARG A 96 8.72 -12.77 -7.21
CA ARG A 96 7.64 -12.50 -8.17
C ARG A 96 7.79 -11.08 -8.76
N LYS A 97 6.91 -10.70 -9.69
CA LYS A 97 6.90 -9.33 -10.25
C LYS A 97 6.67 -8.32 -9.14
N LYS A 98 7.65 -7.44 -8.93
CA LYS A 98 7.72 -6.52 -7.77
C LYS A 98 7.04 -5.17 -8.00
N LEU A 99 6.54 -4.90 -9.21
CA LEU A 99 5.99 -3.60 -9.57
C LEU A 99 4.87 -3.14 -8.61
N PHE A 100 3.89 -4.01 -8.34
CA PHE A 100 2.77 -3.67 -7.45
C PHE A 100 3.21 -3.45 -6.00
N ALA A 101 4.23 -4.19 -5.53
CA ALA A 101 4.78 -3.98 -4.18
C ALA A 101 5.47 -2.61 -4.07
N VAL A 102 6.24 -2.21 -5.09
CA VAL A 102 6.89 -0.89 -5.13
C VAL A 102 5.85 0.23 -5.17
N PHE A 103 4.82 0.12 -6.03
CA PHE A 103 3.74 1.11 -6.07
C PHE A 103 2.98 1.20 -4.75
N GLY A 104 2.66 0.07 -4.12
CA GLY A 104 2.01 0.04 -2.82
C GLY A 104 2.81 0.75 -1.73
N ILE A 105 4.13 0.51 -1.67
CA ILE A 105 5.03 1.19 -0.72
C ILE A 105 5.09 2.69 -1.01
N LEU A 106 5.24 3.09 -2.28
CA LEU A 106 5.32 4.50 -2.65
C LEU A 106 4.05 5.26 -2.27
N ILE A 107 2.87 4.70 -2.56
CA ILE A 107 1.58 5.31 -2.20
C ILE A 107 1.47 5.43 -0.68
N SER A 108 1.73 4.35 0.07
CA SER A 108 1.65 4.37 1.53
C SER A 108 2.65 5.33 2.16
N LEU A 109 3.87 5.41 1.62
CA LEU A 109 4.89 6.36 2.08
C LEU A 109 4.47 7.80 1.81
N PHE A 110 3.92 8.08 0.62
CA PHE A 110 3.45 9.42 0.27
C PHE A 110 2.31 9.88 1.19
N VAL A 111 1.35 9.00 1.48
CA VAL A 111 0.25 9.26 2.41
C VAL A 111 0.79 9.52 3.82
N THR A 112 1.67 8.65 4.32
CA THR A 112 2.27 8.80 5.66
C THR A 112 3.05 10.11 5.78
N CYS A 113 3.89 10.45 4.80
CA CYS A 113 4.63 11.71 4.79
C CYS A 113 3.71 12.93 4.67
N GLY A 114 2.62 12.83 3.90
CA GLY A 114 1.63 13.89 3.76
C GLY A 114 0.95 14.20 5.09
N VAL A 115 0.44 13.17 5.76
CA VAL A 115 -0.22 13.33 7.07
C VAL A 115 0.75 13.84 8.13
N ALA A 116 1.96 13.27 8.21
CA ALA A 116 2.99 13.73 9.15
C ALA A 116 3.37 15.19 8.88
N GLY A 117 3.49 15.59 7.61
CA GLY A 117 3.76 16.97 7.22
C GLY A 117 2.67 17.96 7.66
N LEU A 118 1.40 17.58 7.45
CA LEU A 118 0.27 18.38 7.91
C LEU A 118 0.25 18.53 9.43
N PHE A 119 0.57 17.46 10.15
CA PHE A 119 0.65 17.49 11.61
C PHE A 119 1.74 18.44 12.11
N VAL A 120 2.93 18.39 11.50
CA VAL A 120 4.04 19.29 11.84
C VAL A 120 3.68 20.74 11.52
N LEU A 121 3.03 21.00 10.38
CA LEU A 121 2.59 22.36 10.02
C LEU A 121 1.53 22.88 11.01
N GLY A 122 0.61 22.03 11.46
CA GLY A 122 -0.36 22.37 12.49
C GLY A 122 0.32 22.80 13.81
N LEU A 123 1.32 22.04 14.27
CA LEU A 123 2.09 22.39 15.48
C LEU A 123 2.90 23.67 15.34
N MET A 124 3.30 24.06 14.14
CA MET A 124 4.05 25.31 13.90
C MET A 124 3.14 26.52 13.74
N ALA A 125 1.86 26.33 13.55
CA ALA A 125 0.88 27.40 13.37
C ALA A 125 0.28 27.91 14.71
N GLU A 126 0.52 27.18 15.81
CA GLU A 126 0.21 27.62 17.19
C GLU A 126 1.29 28.58 17.72
#